data_f2ea77598f17daabce9dbddc3f0b85eb
#
_entry.id   f2ea77598f17daabce9dbddc3f0b85eb
#
_cell.length_a   1.000
_cell.length_b   1.000
_cell.length_c   1.000
_cell.angle_alpha   90.00
_cell.angle_beta   90.00
_cell.angle_gamma   90.00
#
_symmetry.space_group_name_H-M   'P 1'
#
loop_
_entity.id
_entity.type
_entity.pdbx_description
1 polymer ?
#
loop_
_entity_poly.entity_id
_entity_poly.type
_entity_poly.pdbx_seq_one_letter_code
_entity_poly.pdbx_strand_id
1 'polypeptide(L)'
;MTTLTSPHDLMAAVPFLLGYQPLDSIVIITLKDDAVGMAMRIDFPDDIDPDLIDSFISHLERENAESVLLVAYVPDHIFDCTPLLTAISEALELRSISLRESLIIQAGRWRSTLCSDFECCPPEGSPIPEFKESRIAAEQVAQGRPLPFEGITSLIASIAGQATPISILNELEQIGRAHV
;
A
#
# COMPACT_ATOMS: atom_id res chain seq x y z
N MET A 1 -14.26 -2.62 13.46
CA MET A 1 -13.54 -1.61 12.64
C MET A 1 -12.14 -1.52 13.21
N THR A 2 -11.10 -1.77 12.42
CA THR A 2 -9.71 -1.75 12.91
C THR A 2 -9.26 -0.31 13.03
N THR A 3 -8.77 0.08 14.21
CA THR A 3 -8.26 1.43 14.48
C THR A 3 -6.75 1.43 14.39
N LEU A 4 -6.19 2.34 13.60
CA LEU A 4 -4.75 2.56 13.49
C LEU A 4 -4.34 3.59 14.56
N THR A 5 -3.51 3.19 15.51
CA THR A 5 -3.10 4.04 16.65
C THR A 5 -1.61 4.34 16.68
N SER A 6 -0.84 3.72 15.79
CA SER A 6 0.61 3.87 15.74
C SER A 6 1.14 3.65 14.32
N PRO A 7 2.38 4.12 14.02
CA PRO A 7 3.08 3.77 12.77
C PRO A 7 3.20 2.26 12.54
N HIS A 8 3.35 1.47 13.61
CA HIS A 8 3.39 0.01 13.53
C HIS A 8 2.06 -0.57 13.04
N ASP A 9 0.93 -0.05 13.53
CA ASP A 9 -0.40 -0.44 13.06
C ASP A 9 -0.57 -0.12 11.57
N LEU A 10 -0.10 1.07 11.14
CA LEU A 10 -0.16 1.46 9.73
C LEU A 10 0.65 0.51 8.85
N MET A 11 1.92 0.24 9.19
CA MET A 11 2.77 -0.69 8.44
C MET A 11 2.15 -2.10 8.37
N ALA A 12 1.53 -2.56 9.45
CA ALA A 12 0.88 -3.87 9.49
C ALA A 12 -0.45 -3.89 8.68
N ALA A 13 -1.15 -2.76 8.57
CA ALA A 13 -2.43 -2.67 7.85
C ALA A 13 -2.24 -2.63 6.33
N VAL A 14 -1.19 -1.96 5.82
CA VAL A 14 -0.95 -1.77 4.38
C VAL A 14 -1.03 -3.06 3.58
N PRO A 15 -0.36 -4.17 3.96
CA PRO A 15 -0.45 -5.42 3.21
C PRO A 15 -1.88 -5.99 3.15
N PHE A 16 -2.68 -5.84 4.20
CA PHE A 16 -4.08 -6.28 4.18
C PHE A 16 -4.99 -5.41 3.32
N LEU A 17 -4.68 -4.11 3.21
CA LEU A 17 -5.42 -3.19 2.34
C LEU A 17 -5.14 -3.46 0.86
N LEU A 18 -3.90 -3.81 0.51
CA LEU A 18 -3.48 -4.10 -0.85
C LEU A 18 -3.66 -5.58 -1.24
N GLY A 19 -3.74 -6.48 -0.26
CA GLY A 19 -3.77 -7.93 -0.47
C GLY A 19 -2.39 -8.58 -0.66
N TYR A 20 -1.32 -7.80 -0.64
CA TYR A 20 0.07 -8.28 -0.78
C TYR A 20 1.06 -7.33 -0.10
N GLN A 21 2.28 -7.82 0.18
CA GLN A 21 3.37 -7.00 0.72
C GLN A 21 3.93 -6.10 -0.39
N PRO A 22 3.79 -4.77 -0.29
CA PRO A 22 4.35 -3.84 -1.27
C PRO A 22 5.86 -3.72 -1.14
N LEU A 23 6.52 -3.52 -2.29
CA LEU A 23 7.94 -3.20 -2.42
C LEU A 23 8.07 -2.11 -3.49
N ASP A 24 9.14 -1.33 -3.43
CA ASP A 24 9.51 -0.32 -4.42
C ASP A 24 8.31 0.51 -4.90
N SER A 25 7.62 1.13 -3.94
CA SER A 25 6.33 1.77 -4.22
C SER A 25 5.97 2.84 -3.20
N ILE A 26 5.07 3.73 -3.59
CA ILE A 26 4.41 4.67 -2.71
C ILE A 26 2.98 4.20 -2.50
N VAL A 27 2.56 4.11 -1.25
CA VAL A 27 1.19 3.79 -0.86
C VAL A 27 0.60 5.01 -0.16
N ILE A 28 -0.58 5.45 -0.64
CA ILE A 28 -1.38 6.46 0.06
C ILE A 28 -2.71 5.83 0.46
N ILE A 29 -3.09 6.11 1.70
CA ILE A 29 -4.35 5.67 2.28
C ILE A 29 -5.16 6.90 2.62
N THR A 30 -6.37 7.01 2.07
CA THR A 30 -7.27 8.12 2.38
C THR A 30 -7.95 7.92 3.72
N LEU A 31 -8.16 9.02 4.42
CA LEU A 31 -8.97 9.06 5.63
C LEU A 31 -10.13 10.03 5.43
N LYS A 32 -11.30 9.62 5.89
CA LYS A 32 -12.50 10.44 5.97
C LYS A 32 -13.18 10.18 7.30
N ASP A 33 -13.47 11.23 8.08
CA ASP A 33 -13.99 11.10 9.46
C ASP A 33 -13.13 10.11 10.31
N ASP A 34 -11.80 10.17 10.17
CA ASP A 34 -10.81 9.23 10.75
C ASP A 34 -10.98 7.75 10.35
N ALA A 35 -11.88 7.45 9.43
CA ALA A 35 -12.03 6.11 8.89
C ALA A 35 -11.11 5.88 7.68
N VAL A 36 -10.51 4.69 7.62
CA VAL A 36 -9.70 4.26 6.48
C VAL A 36 -10.62 4.09 5.27
N GLY A 37 -10.30 4.82 4.20
CA GLY A 37 -10.98 4.77 2.91
C GLY A 37 -10.22 3.94 1.88
N MET A 38 -9.92 4.55 0.73
CA MET A 38 -9.20 3.92 -0.36
C MET A 38 -7.70 3.82 -0.04
N ALA A 39 -7.08 2.71 -0.46
CA ALA A 39 -5.64 2.57 -0.53
C ALA A 39 -5.21 2.55 -2.00
N MET A 40 -4.30 3.45 -2.37
CA MET A 40 -3.67 3.50 -3.69
C MET A 40 -2.19 3.16 -3.59
N ARG A 41 -1.69 2.46 -4.60
CA ARG A 41 -0.27 2.15 -4.74
C ARG A 41 0.20 2.55 -6.12
N ILE A 42 1.32 3.24 -6.19
CA ILE A 42 2.08 3.48 -7.42
C ILE A 42 3.48 2.87 -7.29
N ASP A 43 4.11 2.53 -8.40
CA ASP A 43 5.53 2.17 -8.41
C ASP A 43 6.35 3.36 -7.94
N PHE A 44 7.46 3.11 -7.24
CA PHE A 44 8.34 4.19 -6.82
C PHE A 44 8.95 4.82 -8.08
N PRO A 45 8.73 6.13 -8.33
CA PRO A 45 9.26 6.76 -9.54
C PRO A 45 10.77 7.01 -9.42
N ASP A 46 11.50 6.80 -10.50
CA ASP A 46 12.94 7.11 -10.57
C ASP A 46 13.21 8.62 -10.58
N ASP A 47 12.28 9.39 -11.17
CA ASP A 47 12.34 10.85 -11.27
C ASP A 47 11.07 11.49 -10.72
N ILE A 48 11.18 12.76 -10.28
CA ILE A 48 10.04 13.54 -9.84
C ILE A 48 9.30 14.06 -11.08
N ASP A 49 8.14 13.45 -11.36
CA ASP A 49 7.26 13.85 -12.44
C ASP A 49 6.05 14.62 -11.86
N PRO A 50 5.95 15.95 -12.09
CA PRO A 50 4.82 16.74 -11.61
C PRO A 50 3.47 16.27 -12.16
N ASP A 51 3.40 15.79 -13.40
CA ASP A 51 2.15 15.32 -14.01
C ASP A 51 1.68 14.02 -13.35
N LEU A 52 2.62 13.13 -12.99
CA LEU A 52 2.32 11.93 -12.22
C LEU A 52 1.78 12.29 -10.83
N ILE A 53 2.43 13.23 -10.13
CA ILE A 53 1.99 13.69 -8.81
C ILE A 53 0.60 14.32 -8.92
N ASP A 54 0.36 15.22 -9.87
CA ASP A 54 -0.94 15.87 -10.06
C ASP A 54 -2.05 14.86 -10.38
N SER A 55 -1.77 13.89 -11.26
CA SER A 55 -2.70 12.80 -11.56
C SER A 55 -3.06 12.00 -10.30
N PHE A 56 -2.06 11.69 -9.49
CA PHE A 56 -2.20 10.93 -8.25
C PHE A 56 -3.07 11.68 -7.23
N ILE A 57 -2.77 12.96 -7.01
CA ILE A 57 -3.55 13.82 -6.10
C ILE A 57 -4.99 14.02 -6.61
N SER A 58 -5.19 14.12 -7.93
CA SER A 58 -6.54 14.26 -8.50
C SER A 58 -7.44 13.06 -8.20
N HIS A 59 -6.89 11.85 -7.99
CA HIS A 59 -7.68 10.71 -7.54
C HIS A 59 -8.14 10.87 -6.08
N LEU A 60 -7.29 11.45 -5.22
CA LEU A 60 -7.65 11.72 -3.82
C LEU A 60 -8.79 12.74 -3.71
N GLU A 61 -8.78 13.76 -4.57
CA GLU A 61 -9.86 14.75 -4.64
C GLU A 61 -11.21 14.12 -5.04
N ARG A 62 -11.19 13.23 -6.03
CA ARG A 62 -12.41 12.51 -6.46
C ARG A 62 -13.02 11.66 -5.35
N GLU A 63 -12.18 11.10 -4.49
CA GLU A 63 -12.61 10.35 -3.31
C GLU A 63 -13.05 11.25 -2.14
N ASN A 64 -12.94 12.58 -2.30
CA ASN A 64 -13.18 13.55 -1.24
C ASN A 64 -12.37 13.25 0.02
N ALA A 65 -11.08 12.91 -0.16
CA ALA A 65 -10.17 12.65 0.93
C ALA A 65 -9.94 13.92 1.76
N GLU A 66 -10.16 13.86 3.06
CA GLU A 66 -9.88 14.98 3.98
C GLU A 66 -8.44 14.95 4.43
N SER A 67 -7.92 13.75 4.62
CA SER A 67 -6.53 13.53 4.99
C SER A 67 -6.00 12.20 4.48
N VAL A 68 -4.68 12.05 4.51
CA VAL A 68 -4.00 10.86 4.02
C VAL A 68 -2.90 10.39 4.98
N LEU A 69 -2.61 9.08 4.88
CA LEU A 69 -1.41 8.44 5.40
C LEU A 69 -0.56 8.01 4.20
N LEU A 70 0.73 8.31 4.23
CA LEU A 70 1.68 7.98 3.17
C LEU A 70 2.71 6.97 3.69
N VAL A 71 2.98 5.93 2.90
CA VAL A 71 4.04 4.96 3.18
C VAL A 71 4.88 4.77 1.92
N ALA A 72 6.13 5.19 1.98
CA ALA A 72 7.10 5.05 0.90
C ALA A 72 7.98 3.82 1.16
N TYR A 73 7.81 2.77 0.35
CA TYR A 73 8.70 1.61 0.26
C TYR A 73 9.80 1.97 -0.74
N VAL A 74 10.90 2.51 -0.21
CA VAL A 74 11.96 3.11 -1.01
C VAL A 74 12.91 2.02 -1.53
N PRO A 75 13.18 1.96 -2.84
CA PRO A 75 14.17 1.05 -3.41
C PRO A 75 15.57 1.30 -2.82
N ASP A 76 16.37 0.23 -2.66
CA ASP A 76 17.70 0.33 -2.03
C ASP A 76 18.70 1.21 -2.82
N HIS A 77 18.48 1.42 -4.12
CA HIS A 77 19.32 2.27 -4.95
C HIS A 77 19.01 3.76 -4.82
N ILE A 78 17.90 4.13 -4.22
CA ILE A 78 17.51 5.54 -3.97
C ILE A 78 18.16 6.00 -2.67
N PHE A 79 19.08 6.93 -2.75
CA PHE A 79 19.80 7.46 -1.59
C PHE A 79 18.99 8.50 -0.80
N ASP A 80 18.18 9.30 -1.50
CA ASP A 80 17.36 10.35 -0.89
C ASP A 80 16.01 10.47 -1.59
N CYS A 81 14.96 10.10 -0.88
CA CYS A 81 13.58 10.23 -1.34
C CYS A 81 12.90 11.52 -0.84
N THR A 82 13.60 12.35 -0.06
CA THR A 82 13.05 13.58 0.54
C THR A 82 12.47 14.53 -0.50
N PRO A 83 13.13 14.81 -1.65
CA PRO A 83 12.56 15.71 -2.65
C PRO A 83 11.20 15.24 -3.19
N LEU A 84 11.04 13.94 -3.42
CA LEU A 84 9.78 13.37 -3.90
C LEU A 84 8.67 13.48 -2.85
N LEU A 85 8.97 13.14 -1.59
CA LEU A 85 7.99 13.23 -0.50
C LEU A 85 7.59 14.69 -0.21
N THR A 86 8.53 15.62 -0.35
CA THR A 86 8.25 17.06 -0.24
C THR A 86 7.31 17.51 -1.36
N ALA A 87 7.58 17.13 -2.62
CA ALA A 87 6.72 17.48 -3.74
C ALA A 87 5.29 16.92 -3.58
N ILE A 88 5.15 15.68 -3.08
CA ILE A 88 3.84 15.10 -2.77
C ILE A 88 3.15 15.88 -1.63
N SER A 89 3.88 16.23 -0.57
CA SER A 89 3.33 16.98 0.56
C SER A 89 2.83 18.37 0.14
N GLU A 90 3.62 19.09 -0.66
CA GLU A 90 3.24 20.39 -1.21
C GLU A 90 2.00 20.29 -2.11
N ALA A 91 1.94 19.27 -2.96
CA ALA A 91 0.78 19.03 -3.80
C ALA A 91 -0.50 18.70 -3.00
N LEU A 92 -0.39 17.96 -1.89
CA LEU A 92 -1.49 17.71 -0.96
C LEU A 92 -1.97 19.01 -0.28
N GLU A 93 -1.03 19.84 0.19
CA GLU A 93 -1.34 21.14 0.82
C GLU A 93 -2.09 22.07 -0.15
N LEU A 94 -1.65 22.15 -1.41
CA LEU A 94 -2.32 22.95 -2.45
C LEU A 94 -3.79 22.54 -2.67
N ARG A 95 -4.13 21.30 -2.40
CA ARG A 95 -5.49 20.75 -2.50
C ARG A 95 -6.22 20.68 -1.16
N SER A 96 -5.63 21.25 -0.09
CA SER A 96 -6.19 21.23 1.27
C SER A 96 -6.42 19.81 1.82
N ILE A 97 -5.61 18.84 1.39
CA ILE A 97 -5.61 17.47 1.91
C ILE A 97 -4.52 17.35 2.98
N SER A 98 -4.89 17.00 4.20
CA SER A 98 -3.96 16.93 5.32
C SER A 98 -3.11 15.66 5.30
N LEU A 99 -1.78 15.77 5.34
CA LEU A 99 -0.89 14.64 5.55
C LEU A 99 -0.78 14.34 7.05
N ARG A 100 -1.39 13.23 7.50
CA ARG A 100 -1.47 12.84 8.92
C ARG A 100 -0.27 12.02 9.37
N GLU A 101 0.31 11.23 8.50
CA GLU A 101 1.53 10.46 8.73
C GLU A 101 2.26 10.22 7.40
N SER A 102 3.58 10.19 7.46
CA SER A 102 4.43 9.87 6.32
C SER A 102 5.60 9.00 6.78
N LEU A 103 5.60 7.74 6.34
CA LEU A 103 6.60 6.75 6.70
C LEU A 103 7.52 6.46 5.52
N ILE A 104 8.81 6.35 5.79
CA ILE A 104 9.82 5.79 4.90
C ILE A 104 10.16 4.39 5.40
N ILE A 105 10.12 3.43 4.49
CA ILE A 105 10.54 2.04 4.70
C ILE A 105 11.64 1.74 3.71
N GLN A 106 12.84 1.42 4.19
CA GLN A 106 14.01 1.12 3.36
C GLN A 106 14.98 0.21 4.10
N ALA A 107 15.59 -0.74 3.41
CA ALA A 107 16.62 -1.64 3.95
C ALA A 107 16.22 -2.29 5.30
N GLY A 108 14.97 -2.72 5.43
CA GLY A 108 14.48 -3.36 6.66
C GLY A 108 14.26 -2.41 7.85
N ARG A 109 14.28 -1.11 7.61
CA ARG A 109 14.07 -0.08 8.64
C ARG A 109 12.97 0.89 8.24
N TRP A 110 12.36 1.54 9.23
CA TRP A 110 11.33 2.54 9.02
C TRP A 110 11.56 3.80 9.86
N ARG A 111 11.07 4.94 9.40
CA ARG A 111 11.01 6.20 10.15
C ARG A 111 9.84 7.05 9.69
N SER A 112 9.31 7.89 10.58
CA SER A 112 8.35 8.94 10.22
C SER A 112 9.10 10.17 9.73
N THR A 113 8.60 10.83 8.68
CA THR A 113 9.13 12.11 8.22
C THR A 113 8.51 13.29 8.96
N LEU A 114 7.40 13.07 9.68
CA LEU A 114 6.71 14.10 10.45
C LEU A 114 7.17 14.14 11.92
N CYS A 115 7.90 13.11 12.37
CA CYS A 115 8.44 13.06 13.72
C CYS A 115 9.85 13.66 13.75
N SER A 116 10.03 14.66 14.61
CA SER A 116 11.33 15.31 14.85
C SER A 116 12.03 14.83 16.13
N ASP A 117 11.45 13.89 16.84
CA ASP A 117 12.02 13.31 18.06
C ASP A 117 12.98 12.17 17.69
N PHE A 118 14.27 12.38 17.89
CA PHE A 118 15.33 11.39 17.57
C PHE A 118 15.34 10.17 18.51
N GLU A 119 14.72 10.24 19.68
CA GLU A 119 14.57 9.08 20.54
C GLU A 119 13.46 8.15 20.01
N CYS A 120 12.39 8.72 19.46
CA CYS A 120 11.29 8.01 18.86
C CYS A 120 11.60 7.58 17.41
N CYS A 121 12.14 8.49 16.60
CA CYS A 121 12.41 8.31 15.17
C CYS A 121 13.89 8.65 14.86
N PRO A 122 14.82 7.76 15.19
CA PRO A 122 16.22 7.98 14.91
C PRO A 122 16.47 8.14 13.40
N PRO A 123 17.46 8.94 12.98
CA PRO A 123 17.75 9.20 11.55
C PRO A 123 18.00 7.94 10.73
N GLU A 124 18.64 6.92 11.35
CA GLU A 124 18.86 5.61 10.74
C GLU A 124 17.59 4.74 10.66
N GLY A 125 16.50 5.20 11.24
CA GLY A 125 15.23 4.47 11.36
C GLY A 125 15.26 3.33 12.39
N SER A 126 14.09 2.80 12.71
CA SER A 126 13.87 1.67 13.58
C SER A 126 13.68 0.37 12.77
N PRO A 127 14.03 -0.81 13.29
CA PRO A 127 13.74 -2.07 12.61
C PRO A 127 12.24 -2.24 12.35
N ILE A 128 11.90 -2.80 11.19
CA ILE A 128 10.50 -3.12 10.87
C ILE A 128 10.05 -4.28 11.78
N PRO A 129 8.93 -4.14 12.51
CA PRO A 129 8.39 -5.24 13.31
C PRO A 129 7.82 -6.34 12.41
N GLU A 130 7.79 -7.57 12.92
CA GLU A 130 7.13 -8.70 12.25
C GLU A 130 5.62 -8.44 12.15
N PHE A 131 5.13 -8.15 10.95
CA PHE A 131 3.72 -7.78 10.75
C PHE A 131 2.75 -8.92 11.10
N LYS A 132 3.15 -10.20 10.89
CA LYS A 132 2.33 -11.38 11.17
C LYS A 132 2.00 -11.54 12.66
N GLU A 133 2.84 -11.00 13.54
CA GLU A 133 2.67 -11.01 14.97
C GLU A 133 1.97 -9.76 15.53
N SER A 134 1.59 -8.83 14.64
CA SER A 134 0.95 -7.58 15.05
C SER A 134 -0.50 -7.78 15.50
N ARG A 135 -0.98 -6.86 16.35
CA ARG A 135 -2.40 -6.77 16.72
C ARG A 135 -3.30 -6.66 15.49
N ILE A 136 -2.89 -5.86 14.51
CA ILE A 136 -3.65 -5.67 13.27
C ILE A 136 -3.79 -6.98 12.51
N ALA A 137 -2.70 -7.75 12.34
CA ALA A 137 -2.76 -9.05 11.67
C ALA A 137 -3.73 -10.00 12.38
N ALA A 138 -3.66 -10.07 13.71
CA ALA A 138 -4.56 -10.91 14.50
C ALA A 138 -6.04 -10.50 14.32
N GLU A 139 -6.34 -9.21 14.36
CA GLU A 139 -7.71 -8.69 14.14
C GLU A 139 -8.21 -8.99 12.71
N GLN A 140 -7.38 -8.82 11.68
CA GLN A 140 -7.75 -9.08 10.29
C GLN A 140 -8.07 -10.59 10.09
N VAL A 141 -7.21 -11.46 10.61
CA VAL A 141 -7.43 -12.92 10.54
C VAL A 141 -8.68 -13.34 11.32
N ALA A 142 -8.90 -12.77 12.50
CA ALA A 142 -10.11 -13.03 13.29
C ALA A 142 -11.41 -12.59 12.58
N GLN A 143 -11.32 -11.59 11.69
CA GLN A 143 -12.40 -11.14 10.80
C GLN A 143 -12.55 -12.01 9.53
N GLY A 144 -11.76 -13.08 9.40
CA GLY A 144 -11.80 -13.98 8.26
C GLY A 144 -11.06 -13.47 7.00
N ARG A 145 -10.25 -12.43 7.12
CA ARG A 145 -9.44 -11.96 6.00
C ARG A 145 -8.23 -12.86 5.80
N PRO A 146 -7.90 -13.24 4.54
CA PRO A 146 -6.71 -14.03 4.26
C PRO A 146 -5.45 -13.22 4.59
N LEU A 147 -4.35 -13.94 4.89
CA LEU A 147 -3.04 -13.30 4.97
C LEU A 147 -2.65 -12.72 3.60
N PRO A 148 -2.01 -11.55 3.57
CA PRO A 148 -1.51 -10.94 2.35
C PRO A 148 -0.49 -11.85 1.65
N PHE A 149 -0.47 -11.81 0.32
CA PHE A 149 0.55 -12.46 -0.49
C PHE A 149 1.93 -11.81 -0.24
N GLU A 150 3.00 -12.57 -0.48
CA GLU A 150 4.38 -12.06 -0.30
C GLU A 150 4.74 -10.94 -1.29
N GLY A 151 4.02 -10.83 -2.41
CA GLY A 151 4.19 -9.77 -3.38
C GLY A 151 3.12 -9.80 -4.46
N ILE A 152 3.10 -8.75 -5.30
CA ILE A 152 2.10 -8.57 -6.36
C ILE A 152 2.10 -9.73 -7.36
N THR A 153 3.26 -10.30 -7.66
CA THR A 153 3.37 -11.44 -8.59
C THR A 153 2.62 -12.68 -8.06
N SER A 154 2.71 -12.95 -6.75
CA SER A 154 1.98 -14.05 -6.12
C SER A 154 0.48 -13.79 -6.13
N LEU A 155 0.05 -12.54 -5.91
CA LEU A 155 -1.36 -12.16 -6.02
C LEU A 155 -1.87 -12.35 -7.45
N ILE A 156 -1.15 -11.85 -8.47
CA ILE A 156 -1.52 -12.01 -9.89
C ILE A 156 -1.62 -13.51 -10.24
N ALA A 157 -0.67 -14.32 -9.83
CA ALA A 157 -0.69 -15.77 -10.08
C ALA A 157 -1.92 -16.45 -9.46
N SER A 158 -2.37 -15.99 -8.28
CA SER A 158 -3.57 -16.51 -7.62
C SER A 158 -4.87 -16.20 -8.38
N ILE A 159 -4.91 -15.05 -9.06
CA ILE A 159 -6.10 -14.56 -9.81
C ILE A 159 -6.11 -15.11 -11.24
N ALA A 160 -4.94 -15.31 -11.85
CA ALA A 160 -4.80 -15.74 -13.25
C ALA A 160 -5.46 -17.10 -13.56
N GLY A 161 -5.89 -17.84 -12.55
CA GLY A 161 -6.50 -19.16 -12.69
C GLY A 161 -5.51 -20.17 -13.27
N GLN A 162 -5.66 -21.44 -12.92
CA GLN A 162 -5.04 -22.50 -13.72
C GLN A 162 -5.75 -22.50 -15.06
N ALA A 163 -5.00 -22.33 -16.16
CA ALA A 163 -5.56 -22.48 -17.50
C ALA A 163 -6.34 -23.81 -17.54
N THR A 164 -7.62 -23.75 -17.86
CA THR A 164 -8.46 -24.95 -17.93
C THR A 164 -7.77 -25.94 -18.85
N PRO A 165 -7.42 -27.14 -18.38
CA PRO A 165 -6.72 -28.12 -19.23
C PRO A 165 -7.47 -28.30 -20.55
N ILE A 166 -6.76 -28.30 -21.67
CA ILE A 166 -7.35 -28.44 -23.02
C ILE A 166 -8.27 -29.66 -23.09
N SER A 167 -7.97 -30.72 -22.31
CA SER A 167 -8.82 -31.90 -22.16
C SER A 167 -10.23 -31.57 -21.66
N ILE A 168 -10.39 -30.69 -20.69
CA ILE A 168 -11.70 -30.28 -20.12
C ILE A 168 -12.48 -29.45 -21.14
N LEU A 169 -11.80 -28.56 -21.88
CA LEU A 169 -12.44 -27.77 -22.93
C LEU A 169 -12.98 -28.68 -24.05
N ASN A 170 -12.21 -29.71 -24.44
CA ASN A 170 -12.65 -30.70 -25.45
C ASN A 170 -13.83 -31.54 -24.97
N GLU A 171 -13.89 -31.90 -23.67
CA GLU A 171 -15.03 -32.63 -23.09
C GLU A 171 -16.28 -31.75 -23.06
N LEU A 172 -16.18 -30.47 -22.69
CA LEU A 172 -17.30 -29.50 -22.69
C LEU A 172 -17.86 -29.29 -24.12
N GLU A 173 -16.99 -29.22 -25.15
CA GLU A 173 -17.43 -29.13 -26.53
C GLU A 173 -18.16 -30.39 -27.00
N GLN A 174 -17.74 -31.59 -26.55
CA GLN A 174 -18.41 -32.85 -26.89
C GLN A 174 -19.79 -32.93 -26.24
N ILE A 175 -19.94 -32.51 -24.99
CA ILE A 175 -21.24 -32.44 -24.28
C ILE A 175 -22.19 -31.46 -24.98
N GLY A 176 -21.69 -30.30 -25.40
CA GLY A 176 -22.47 -29.27 -26.12
C GLY A 176 -22.99 -29.76 -27.48
N ARG A 177 -22.27 -30.68 -28.16
CA ARG A 177 -22.68 -31.28 -29.46
C ARG A 177 -23.66 -32.45 -29.32
N ALA A 178 -23.78 -33.04 -28.13
CA ALA A 178 -24.67 -34.19 -27.90
C ALA A 178 -26.11 -33.78 -27.59
N HIS A 179 -26.41 -32.49 -27.49
CA HIS A 179 -27.74 -31.93 -27.17
C HIS A 179 -28.33 -31.02 -28.24
N VAL A 180 -27.93 -31.20 -29.52
CA VAL A 180 -28.54 -30.53 -30.67
C VAL A 180 -29.26 -31.53 -31.55
#